data_f847c3df390fccaf954bff67c0709986
#
_entry.id   f847c3df390fccaf954bff67c0709986
#
_cell.length_a   1.000
_cell.length_b   1.000
_cell.length_c   1.000
_cell.angle_alpha   90.00
_cell.angle_beta   90.00
_cell.angle_gamma   90.00
#
_symmetry.space_group_name_H-M   'P 1'
#
loop_
_entity.id
_entity.type
_entity.pdbx_description
1 polymer ?
#
loop_
_entity_poly.entity_id
_entity_poly.type
_entity_poly.pdbx_seq_one_letter_code
_entity_poly.pdbx_strand_id
1 'polypeptide(L)'
;MGFKRVLIANRGEIALRILRTLRDMGIEVAIIHGREDRLSIPVRLSDIAYPIYSSNPLDSYLNIEAVVKAAKELECDAVHPGYGFLAENAEFVRRLEEEGITFIGPSADVITLLGDKIEARAAMEAAGLPTAKGSSEPISDEKVASTLAEEIGYPVIIKAAAGGGGIGMQIVEKGDEFASALKLCQSRAKSAFGDERVFVEKYIQGAQHVEFQVLGDGKNAIHFGERFCSIQRRHQKLVEEGPWLDDAKRTEIGNLVCRGAETVGYKGLATFEFLRDANGDFYFLEVNPRVQVEHTVTELITGHNLVELGIRVAQGEDLPMKQEDIKWRGHAIQCRLNAEDPKEFIPSPGRLWECHFPSGFGIRCDTHAHAGYEMPGCFDSLLAKLLTWGKDREDAISRMRTALDETTITGVQHLIPLHRRIMD
;
A
#
# COMPACT_ATOMS: atom_id res chain seq x y z
N MET A 1 3.20 -18.17 22.60
CA MET A 1 4.68 -17.98 22.63
C MET A 1 5.05 -17.04 21.49
N GLY A 2 5.97 -16.09 21.71
CA GLY A 2 6.43 -15.19 20.66
C GLY A 2 7.22 -15.94 19.57
N PHE A 3 7.28 -15.35 18.36
CA PHE A 3 8.12 -15.88 17.28
C PHE A 3 9.59 -15.83 17.67
N LYS A 4 10.33 -16.86 17.33
CA LYS A 4 11.80 -16.93 17.50
C LYS A 4 12.53 -16.48 16.26
N ARG A 5 12.03 -16.87 15.08
CA ARG A 5 12.60 -16.53 13.77
C ARG A 5 11.51 -16.18 12.78
N VAL A 6 11.69 -15.07 12.07
CA VAL A 6 10.77 -14.60 11.04
C VAL A 6 11.51 -14.45 9.71
N LEU A 7 10.91 -14.97 8.63
CA LEU A 7 11.40 -14.77 7.27
C LEU A 7 10.82 -13.47 6.70
N ILE A 8 11.67 -12.61 6.19
CA ILE A 8 11.26 -11.44 5.39
C ILE A 8 11.20 -11.88 3.92
N ALA A 9 9.98 -11.97 3.38
CA ALA A 9 9.74 -12.30 1.97
C ALA A 9 9.59 -11.04 1.12
N ASN A 10 10.56 -10.14 1.21
CA ASN A 10 10.58 -8.86 0.50
C ASN A 10 12.01 -8.31 0.39
N ARG A 11 12.16 -7.15 -0.26
CA ARG A 11 13.41 -6.46 -0.54
C ARG A 11 13.33 -4.95 -0.23
N GLY A 12 14.42 -4.26 -0.47
CA GLY A 12 14.43 -2.80 -0.47
C GLY A 12 14.23 -2.18 0.92
N GLU A 13 13.59 -1.01 0.94
CA GLU A 13 13.41 -0.25 2.18
C GLU A 13 12.47 -0.96 3.16
N ILE A 14 11.43 -1.64 2.66
CA ILE A 14 10.47 -2.32 3.53
C ILE A 14 11.10 -3.54 4.22
N ALA A 15 11.97 -4.28 3.52
CA ALA A 15 12.70 -5.37 4.15
C ALA A 15 13.60 -4.86 5.28
N LEU A 16 14.27 -3.73 5.08
CA LEU A 16 15.09 -3.08 6.12
C LEU A 16 14.23 -2.54 7.27
N ARG A 17 13.05 -1.99 6.96
CA ARG A 17 12.09 -1.50 7.96
C ARG A 17 11.60 -2.63 8.87
N ILE A 18 11.21 -3.77 8.29
CA ILE A 18 10.77 -4.95 9.03
C ILE A 18 11.92 -5.53 9.85
N LEU A 19 13.11 -5.66 9.25
CA LEU A 19 14.32 -6.18 9.92
C LEU A 19 14.62 -5.40 11.21
N ARG A 20 14.58 -4.09 11.16
CA ARG A 20 14.81 -3.23 12.34
C ARG A 20 13.82 -3.52 13.44
N THR A 21 12.53 -3.64 13.11
CA THR A 21 11.48 -3.96 14.10
C THR A 21 11.67 -5.35 14.70
N LEU A 22 11.94 -6.37 13.90
CA LEU A 22 12.17 -7.73 14.40
C LEU A 22 13.37 -7.77 15.35
N ARG A 23 14.45 -7.05 15.07
CA ARG A 23 15.61 -6.93 15.96
C ARG A 23 15.28 -6.22 17.27
N ASP A 24 14.51 -5.13 17.22
CA ASP A 24 14.06 -4.41 18.41
C ASP A 24 13.18 -5.32 19.29
N MET A 25 12.44 -6.25 18.68
CA MET A 25 11.65 -7.27 19.39
C MET A 25 12.45 -8.49 19.84
N GLY A 26 13.75 -8.57 19.53
CA GLY A 26 14.61 -9.71 19.88
C GLY A 26 14.32 -10.97 19.05
N ILE A 27 13.75 -10.83 17.85
CA ILE A 27 13.40 -11.91 16.93
C ILE A 27 14.51 -12.09 15.89
N GLU A 28 14.96 -13.32 15.69
CA GLU A 28 15.96 -13.65 14.67
C GLU A 28 15.42 -13.45 13.27
N VAL A 29 16.21 -12.79 12.43
CA VAL A 29 15.79 -12.34 11.09
C VAL A 29 16.38 -13.22 10.01
N ALA A 30 15.54 -13.96 9.30
CA ALA A 30 15.86 -14.58 8.02
C ALA A 30 15.35 -13.69 6.87
N ILE A 31 16.05 -13.67 5.75
CA ILE A 31 15.62 -12.92 4.55
C ILE A 31 15.89 -13.71 3.28
N ILE A 32 14.96 -13.70 2.32
CA ILE A 32 15.21 -14.17 0.96
C ILE A 32 15.87 -13.07 0.12
N HIS A 33 16.64 -13.46 -0.89
CA HIS A 33 17.16 -12.49 -1.85
C HIS A 33 17.44 -13.07 -3.23
N GLY A 34 17.22 -12.28 -4.28
CA GLY A 34 17.71 -12.51 -5.63
C GLY A 34 19.21 -12.18 -5.78
N ARG A 35 19.73 -12.34 -7.02
CA ARG A 35 21.14 -11.98 -7.33
C ARG A 35 21.40 -10.49 -7.16
N GLU A 36 20.44 -9.67 -7.55
CA GLU A 36 20.50 -8.21 -7.55
C GLU A 36 20.61 -7.64 -6.14
N ASP A 37 20.00 -8.32 -5.17
CA ASP A 37 19.93 -7.86 -3.78
C ASP A 37 20.96 -8.51 -2.84
N ARG A 38 21.84 -9.41 -3.34
CA ARG A 38 22.78 -10.17 -2.50
C ARG A 38 23.70 -9.31 -1.62
N LEU A 39 23.96 -8.09 -2.02
CA LEU A 39 24.80 -7.12 -1.28
C LEU A 39 24.00 -5.98 -0.65
N SER A 40 22.67 -6.03 -0.74
CA SER A 40 21.78 -5.01 -0.17
C SER A 40 21.91 -4.93 1.36
N ILE A 41 21.61 -3.76 1.91
CA ILE A 41 21.69 -3.54 3.37
C ILE A 41 20.84 -4.55 4.16
N PRO A 42 19.57 -4.83 3.83
CA PRO A 42 18.77 -5.80 4.59
C PRO A 42 19.39 -7.21 4.56
N VAL A 43 19.96 -7.66 3.44
CA VAL A 43 20.62 -8.96 3.35
C VAL A 43 21.90 -9.01 4.20
N ARG A 44 22.70 -7.94 4.17
CA ARG A 44 23.95 -7.85 4.97
C ARG A 44 23.71 -7.78 6.47
N LEU A 45 22.55 -7.26 6.86
CA LEU A 45 22.17 -7.08 8.27
C LEU A 45 21.33 -8.24 8.81
N SER A 46 20.75 -9.10 7.99
CA SER A 46 19.99 -10.26 8.46
C SER A 46 20.89 -11.27 9.18
N ASP A 47 20.31 -12.05 10.07
CA ASP A 47 21.03 -13.13 10.75
C ASP A 47 21.25 -14.33 9.80
N ILE A 48 20.26 -14.56 8.92
CA ILE A 48 20.31 -15.63 7.90
C ILE A 48 19.82 -15.05 6.57
N ALA A 49 20.64 -15.19 5.52
CA ALA A 49 20.26 -14.84 4.15
C ALA A 49 20.07 -16.09 3.29
N TYR A 50 18.91 -16.24 2.66
CA TYR A 50 18.58 -17.39 1.82
C TYR A 50 18.47 -16.97 0.34
N PRO A 51 19.35 -17.47 -0.53
CA PRO A 51 19.34 -17.10 -1.94
C PRO A 51 18.25 -17.84 -2.71
N ILE A 52 17.42 -17.10 -3.45
CA ILE A 52 16.50 -17.64 -4.44
C ILE A 52 16.92 -17.04 -5.79
N TYR A 53 17.65 -17.80 -6.60
CA TYR A 53 18.13 -17.35 -7.88
C TYR A 53 17.26 -17.86 -9.02
N SER A 54 16.78 -16.94 -9.85
CA SER A 54 16.03 -17.22 -11.07
C SER A 54 16.65 -16.50 -12.27
N SER A 55 16.30 -16.92 -13.47
CA SER A 55 16.62 -16.20 -14.71
C SER A 55 15.80 -14.91 -14.84
N ASN A 56 14.59 -14.89 -14.29
CA ASN A 56 13.80 -13.68 -14.13
C ASN A 56 13.93 -13.18 -12.68
N PRO A 57 14.49 -12.00 -12.42
CA PRO A 57 14.70 -11.50 -11.07
C PRO A 57 13.43 -11.42 -10.20
N LEU A 58 12.26 -11.16 -10.81
CA LEU A 58 10.97 -11.08 -10.11
C LEU A 58 10.60 -12.43 -9.48
N ASP A 59 10.95 -13.56 -10.10
CA ASP A 59 10.63 -14.89 -9.58
C ASP A 59 11.34 -15.19 -8.27
N SER A 60 12.43 -14.49 -7.95
CA SER A 60 13.09 -14.59 -6.64
C SER A 60 12.17 -14.19 -5.48
N TYR A 61 11.12 -13.40 -5.76
CA TYR A 61 10.16 -12.89 -4.78
C TYR A 61 8.71 -13.29 -5.07
N LEU A 62 8.42 -13.85 -6.26
CA LEU A 62 7.07 -14.27 -6.68
C LEU A 62 6.88 -15.78 -6.71
N ASN A 63 7.95 -16.57 -6.57
CA ASN A 63 7.86 -18.03 -6.57
C ASN A 63 7.44 -18.54 -5.18
N ILE A 64 6.15 -18.85 -5.04
CA ILE A 64 5.54 -19.32 -3.79
C ILE A 64 6.31 -20.50 -3.21
N GLU A 65 6.54 -21.55 -4.00
CA GLU A 65 7.17 -22.79 -3.51
C GLU A 65 8.61 -22.56 -3.05
N ALA A 66 9.36 -21.68 -3.73
CA ALA A 66 10.71 -21.34 -3.32
C ALA A 66 10.73 -20.57 -1.99
N VAL A 67 9.78 -19.65 -1.78
CA VAL A 67 9.68 -18.89 -0.52
C VAL A 67 9.21 -19.77 0.63
N VAL A 68 8.20 -20.62 0.41
CA VAL A 68 7.72 -21.59 1.42
C VAL A 68 8.83 -22.56 1.80
N LYS A 69 9.56 -23.09 0.80
CA LYS A 69 10.73 -23.96 1.03
C LYS A 69 11.78 -23.25 1.88
N ALA A 70 12.12 -22.00 1.58
CA ALA A 70 13.08 -21.21 2.38
C ALA A 70 12.62 -21.07 3.84
N ALA A 71 11.34 -20.71 4.07
CA ALA A 71 10.80 -20.59 5.40
C ALA A 71 10.88 -21.90 6.21
N LYS A 72 10.58 -23.02 5.54
CA LYS A 72 10.65 -24.37 6.13
C LYS A 72 12.08 -24.83 6.44
N GLU A 73 13.00 -24.71 5.48
CA GLU A 73 14.41 -25.12 5.65
C GLU A 73 15.11 -24.28 6.72
N LEU A 74 14.69 -23.04 6.91
CA LEU A 74 15.20 -22.14 7.94
C LEU A 74 14.43 -22.24 9.26
N GLU A 75 13.47 -23.16 9.38
CA GLU A 75 12.66 -23.35 10.59
C GLU A 75 12.05 -22.03 11.10
N CYS A 76 11.48 -21.22 10.19
CA CYS A 76 10.85 -19.95 10.54
C CYS A 76 9.45 -20.17 11.14
N ASP A 77 9.13 -19.48 12.23
CA ASP A 77 7.81 -19.50 12.86
C ASP A 77 6.78 -18.72 12.01
N ALA A 78 7.24 -17.70 11.31
CA ALA A 78 6.38 -16.80 10.52
C ALA A 78 7.10 -16.19 9.32
N VAL A 79 6.29 -15.68 8.38
CA VAL A 79 6.75 -14.92 7.21
C VAL A 79 6.10 -13.54 7.20
N HIS A 80 6.93 -12.49 7.08
CA HIS A 80 6.46 -11.13 6.86
C HIS A 80 6.57 -10.77 5.37
N PRO A 81 5.46 -10.56 4.66
CA PRO A 81 5.48 -10.31 3.21
C PRO A 81 5.84 -8.86 2.84
N GLY A 82 5.77 -7.90 3.78
CA GLY A 82 5.86 -6.48 3.49
C GLY A 82 4.69 -5.99 2.63
N TYR A 83 4.99 -5.31 1.53
CA TYR A 83 4.02 -4.91 0.51
C TYR A 83 4.51 -5.29 -0.89
N GLY A 84 3.59 -5.40 -1.87
CA GLY A 84 3.89 -5.92 -3.21
C GLY A 84 4.21 -7.43 -3.19
N PHE A 85 4.77 -7.95 -4.28
CA PHE A 85 5.08 -9.36 -4.46
C PHE A 85 3.95 -10.31 -3.98
N LEU A 86 4.20 -11.12 -2.95
CA LEU A 86 3.26 -12.11 -2.43
C LEU A 86 2.37 -11.59 -1.27
N ALA A 87 2.45 -10.29 -0.94
CA ALA A 87 1.74 -9.75 0.23
C ALA A 87 0.20 -9.86 0.16
N GLU A 88 -0.37 -9.93 -1.04
CA GLU A 88 -1.81 -10.05 -1.29
C GLU A 88 -2.17 -11.36 -2.03
N ASN A 89 -1.31 -12.37 -1.90
CA ASN A 89 -1.49 -13.66 -2.57
C ASN A 89 -2.09 -14.70 -1.63
N ALA A 90 -3.37 -15.03 -1.81
CA ALA A 90 -4.10 -15.99 -0.96
C ALA A 90 -3.51 -17.41 -1.04
N GLU A 91 -3.00 -17.83 -2.22
CA GLU A 91 -2.36 -19.15 -2.38
C GLU A 91 -1.07 -19.26 -1.56
N PHE A 92 -0.28 -18.19 -1.53
CA PHE A 92 0.91 -18.13 -0.69
C PHE A 92 0.57 -18.31 0.80
N VAL A 93 -0.51 -17.67 1.25
CA VAL A 93 -0.96 -17.82 2.65
C VAL A 93 -1.37 -19.26 2.93
N ARG A 94 -2.18 -19.90 2.06
CA ARG A 94 -2.58 -21.31 2.21
C ARG A 94 -1.38 -22.23 2.26
N ARG A 95 -0.40 -22.04 1.38
CA ARG A 95 0.82 -22.84 1.36
C ARG A 95 1.65 -22.73 2.65
N LEU A 96 1.72 -21.53 3.25
CA LEU A 96 2.37 -21.34 4.56
C LEU A 96 1.58 -22.02 5.68
N GLU A 97 0.25 -21.89 5.70
CA GLU A 97 -0.64 -22.52 6.69
C GLU A 97 -0.53 -24.05 6.66
N GLU A 98 -0.44 -24.68 5.47
CA GLU A 98 -0.23 -26.12 5.30
C GLU A 98 1.10 -26.61 5.92
N GLU A 99 2.12 -25.77 5.95
CA GLU A 99 3.41 -26.06 6.58
C GLU A 99 3.46 -25.64 8.06
N GLY A 100 2.37 -25.10 8.62
CA GLY A 100 2.30 -24.62 10.00
C GLY A 100 3.07 -23.33 10.26
N ILE A 101 3.35 -22.54 9.20
CA ILE A 101 4.09 -21.29 9.25
C ILE A 101 3.09 -20.13 9.24
N THR A 102 3.21 -19.21 10.20
CA THR A 102 2.29 -18.07 10.30
C THR A 102 2.59 -17.01 9.23
N PHE A 103 1.58 -16.64 8.46
CA PHE A 103 1.64 -15.43 7.63
C PHE A 103 1.37 -14.19 8.51
N ILE A 104 2.26 -13.19 8.48
CA ILE A 104 2.04 -11.92 9.21
C ILE A 104 1.15 -11.02 8.38
N GLY A 105 -0.15 -11.20 8.55
CA GLY A 105 -1.23 -10.58 7.79
C GLY A 105 -2.56 -11.31 8.02
N PRO A 106 -3.59 -11.01 7.22
CA PRO A 106 -4.89 -11.67 7.30
C PRO A 106 -4.84 -13.09 6.73
N SER A 107 -5.92 -13.86 6.94
CA SER A 107 -6.07 -15.21 6.38
C SER A 107 -6.23 -15.19 4.86
N ALA A 108 -6.00 -16.35 4.24
CA ALA A 108 -6.18 -16.53 2.80
C ALA A 108 -7.60 -16.17 2.33
N ASP A 109 -8.61 -16.50 3.12
CA ASP A 109 -10.01 -16.23 2.78
C ASP A 109 -10.33 -14.73 2.82
N VAL A 110 -9.79 -14.00 3.80
CA VAL A 110 -9.92 -12.54 3.88
C VAL A 110 -9.20 -11.86 2.71
N ILE A 111 -8.01 -12.34 2.33
CA ILE A 111 -7.31 -11.82 1.13
C ILE A 111 -8.14 -12.09 -0.13
N THR A 112 -8.69 -13.28 -0.26
CA THR A 112 -9.53 -13.63 -1.42
C THR A 112 -10.77 -12.75 -1.50
N LEU A 113 -11.49 -12.56 -0.38
CA LEU A 113 -12.67 -11.71 -0.29
C LEU A 113 -12.36 -10.26 -0.64
N LEU A 114 -11.31 -9.69 -0.04
CA LEU A 114 -10.94 -8.29 -0.26
C LEU A 114 -10.29 -8.05 -1.63
N GLY A 115 -9.72 -9.08 -2.26
CA GLY A 115 -9.19 -9.04 -3.62
C GLY A 115 -10.27 -9.05 -4.71
N ASP A 116 -11.46 -9.57 -4.41
CA ASP A 116 -12.62 -9.48 -5.28
C ASP A 116 -13.37 -8.17 -5.03
N LYS A 117 -13.41 -7.29 -6.03
CA LYS A 117 -14.00 -5.94 -5.89
C LYS A 117 -15.49 -5.95 -5.55
N ILE A 118 -16.22 -7.01 -5.96
CA ILE A 118 -17.65 -7.14 -5.70
C ILE A 118 -17.88 -7.59 -4.26
N GLU A 119 -17.20 -8.66 -3.89
CA GLU A 119 -17.29 -9.25 -2.56
C GLU A 119 -16.83 -8.25 -1.50
N ALA A 120 -15.70 -7.58 -1.74
CA ALA A 120 -15.19 -6.53 -0.87
C ALA A 120 -16.18 -5.38 -0.72
N ARG A 121 -16.73 -4.88 -1.84
CA ARG A 121 -17.74 -3.82 -1.82
C ARG A 121 -18.99 -4.24 -1.06
N ALA A 122 -19.53 -5.41 -1.35
CA ALA A 122 -20.74 -5.93 -0.69
C ALA A 122 -20.52 -6.09 0.83
N ALA A 123 -19.36 -6.62 1.24
CA ALA A 123 -19.01 -6.75 2.65
C ALA A 123 -18.91 -5.38 3.35
N MET A 124 -18.30 -4.39 2.69
CA MET A 124 -18.15 -3.04 3.23
C MET A 124 -19.48 -2.28 3.28
N GLU A 125 -20.34 -2.43 2.28
CA GLU A 125 -21.71 -1.88 2.30
C GLU A 125 -22.54 -2.48 3.46
N ALA A 126 -22.45 -3.79 3.67
CA ALA A 126 -23.10 -4.47 4.79
C ALA A 126 -22.60 -3.97 6.15
N ALA A 127 -21.34 -3.58 6.26
CA ALA A 127 -20.75 -2.93 7.44
C ALA A 127 -21.13 -1.46 7.58
N GLY A 128 -21.81 -0.87 6.57
CA GLY A 128 -22.28 0.52 6.56
C GLY A 128 -21.28 1.51 6.00
N LEU A 129 -20.23 1.08 5.28
CA LEU A 129 -19.33 2.00 4.58
C LEU A 129 -20.04 2.59 3.36
N PRO A 130 -19.93 3.90 3.13
CA PRO A 130 -20.51 4.54 1.95
C PRO A 130 -19.75 4.11 0.69
N THR A 131 -20.48 3.74 -0.36
CA THR A 131 -19.92 3.37 -1.67
C THR A 131 -20.46 4.26 -2.78
N ALA A 132 -19.75 4.38 -3.87
CA ALA A 132 -20.26 5.08 -5.05
C ALA A 132 -21.43 4.31 -5.67
N LYS A 133 -22.47 5.01 -6.16
CA LYS A 133 -23.54 4.36 -6.90
C LYS A 133 -22.97 3.62 -8.11
N GLY A 134 -23.37 2.37 -8.33
CA GLY A 134 -22.84 1.58 -9.42
C GLY A 134 -23.49 0.22 -9.55
N SER A 135 -22.99 -0.58 -10.49
CA SER A 135 -23.42 -1.97 -10.69
C SER A 135 -23.00 -2.83 -9.50
N SER A 136 -23.94 -3.66 -9.03
CA SER A 136 -23.70 -4.67 -8.00
C SER A 136 -23.00 -5.92 -8.56
N GLU A 137 -23.12 -6.13 -9.89
CA GLU A 137 -22.55 -7.28 -10.61
C GLU A 137 -21.84 -6.82 -11.89
N PRO A 138 -20.92 -7.64 -12.43
CA PRO A 138 -20.31 -7.37 -13.72
C PRO A 138 -21.34 -7.46 -14.84
N ILE A 139 -21.32 -6.49 -15.76
CA ILE A 139 -22.27 -6.37 -16.87
C ILE A 139 -21.55 -6.68 -18.17
N SER A 140 -22.16 -7.53 -19.01
CA SER A 140 -21.73 -7.77 -20.41
C SER A 140 -22.71 -7.18 -21.41
N ASP A 141 -23.99 -7.00 -21.06
CA ASP A 141 -25.05 -6.49 -21.93
C ASP A 141 -25.01 -4.95 -22.03
N GLU A 142 -24.93 -4.44 -23.26
CA GLU A 142 -24.84 -3.00 -23.55
C GLU A 142 -26.09 -2.23 -23.08
N LYS A 143 -27.30 -2.83 -23.23
CA LYS A 143 -28.54 -2.14 -22.83
C LYS A 143 -28.65 -2.01 -21.33
N VAL A 144 -28.31 -3.09 -20.61
CA VAL A 144 -28.31 -3.10 -19.13
C VAL A 144 -27.30 -2.05 -18.62
N ALA A 145 -26.10 -2.02 -19.17
CA ALA A 145 -25.07 -1.07 -18.79
C ALA A 145 -25.48 0.39 -19.09
N SER A 146 -26.11 0.64 -20.26
CA SER A 146 -26.59 1.98 -20.64
C SER A 146 -27.72 2.47 -19.74
N THR A 147 -28.71 1.61 -19.46
CA THR A 147 -29.81 1.95 -18.56
C THR A 147 -29.30 2.29 -17.16
N LEU A 148 -28.39 1.49 -16.63
CA LEU A 148 -27.77 1.76 -15.32
C LEU A 148 -26.98 3.07 -15.31
N ALA A 149 -26.23 3.37 -16.38
CA ALA A 149 -25.49 4.63 -16.47
C ALA A 149 -26.42 5.86 -16.47
N GLU A 150 -27.59 5.77 -17.11
CA GLU A 150 -28.62 6.81 -17.08
C GLU A 150 -29.23 6.97 -15.67
N GLU A 151 -29.50 5.87 -14.97
CA GLU A 151 -30.01 5.88 -13.58
C GLU A 151 -29.01 6.45 -12.59
N ILE A 152 -27.71 6.13 -12.75
CA ILE A 152 -26.62 6.68 -11.92
C ILE A 152 -26.46 8.18 -12.20
N GLY A 153 -26.65 8.57 -13.45
CA GLY A 153 -26.42 9.94 -13.96
C GLY A 153 -24.94 10.20 -14.27
N TYR A 154 -24.70 10.82 -15.42
CA TYR A 154 -23.34 11.17 -15.88
C TYR A 154 -22.69 12.27 -15.01
N PRO A 155 -21.34 12.34 -14.92
CA PRO A 155 -20.40 11.39 -15.52
C PRO A 155 -20.36 10.04 -14.80
N VAL A 156 -20.07 8.98 -15.55
CA VAL A 156 -19.86 7.63 -15.03
C VAL A 156 -18.47 7.12 -15.42
N ILE A 157 -17.96 6.13 -14.71
CA ILE A 157 -16.74 5.41 -15.06
C ILE A 157 -17.08 3.95 -15.35
N ILE A 158 -16.57 3.44 -16.46
CA ILE A 158 -16.62 2.04 -16.84
C ILE A 158 -15.29 1.42 -16.44
N LYS A 159 -15.31 0.29 -15.74
CA LYS A 159 -14.12 -0.44 -15.25
C LYS A 159 -14.19 -1.89 -15.67
N ALA A 160 -13.06 -2.48 -16.08
CA ALA A 160 -12.97 -3.93 -16.28
C ALA A 160 -13.28 -4.68 -14.97
N ALA A 161 -14.03 -5.76 -15.04
CA ALA A 161 -14.35 -6.60 -13.88
C ALA A 161 -13.11 -7.35 -13.38
N ALA A 162 -12.26 -7.82 -14.30
CA ALA A 162 -11.00 -8.45 -13.99
C ALA A 162 -9.83 -7.44 -14.07
N GLY A 163 -8.81 -7.61 -13.19
CA GLY A 163 -7.59 -6.83 -13.21
C GLY A 163 -7.62 -5.53 -12.38
N GLY A 164 -6.47 -4.83 -12.37
CA GLY A 164 -6.22 -3.61 -11.58
C GLY A 164 -5.33 -2.62 -12.34
N GLY A 165 -4.84 -1.58 -11.63
CA GLY A 165 -3.86 -0.63 -12.19
C GLY A 165 -4.39 0.33 -13.27
N GLY A 166 -5.71 0.50 -13.39
CA GLY A 166 -6.30 1.46 -14.34
C GLY A 166 -6.43 0.95 -15.78
N ILE A 167 -6.05 -0.29 -16.08
CA ILE A 167 -6.21 -0.89 -17.41
C ILE A 167 -7.70 -1.23 -17.62
N GLY A 168 -8.28 -0.76 -18.74
CA GLY A 168 -9.69 -1.00 -19.04
C GLY A 168 -10.66 -0.10 -18.27
N MET A 169 -10.23 1.10 -17.86
CA MET A 169 -11.10 2.14 -17.33
C MET A 169 -11.36 3.22 -18.37
N GLN A 170 -12.61 3.71 -18.41
CA GLN A 170 -13.01 4.82 -19.29
C GLN A 170 -14.04 5.68 -18.57
N ILE A 171 -13.74 6.99 -18.49
CA ILE A 171 -14.70 7.99 -18.00
C ILE A 171 -15.60 8.37 -19.17
N VAL A 172 -16.91 8.49 -18.89
CA VAL A 172 -17.93 8.89 -19.86
C VAL A 172 -18.68 10.08 -19.29
N GLU A 173 -18.53 11.21 -19.97
CA GLU A 173 -19.12 12.48 -19.51
C GLU A 173 -20.61 12.60 -19.95
N LYS A 174 -21.00 11.97 -21.07
CA LYS A 174 -22.34 12.07 -21.65
C LYS A 174 -22.82 10.74 -22.23
N GLY A 175 -24.15 10.59 -22.29
CA GLY A 175 -24.78 9.35 -22.74
C GLY A 175 -24.49 8.94 -24.18
N ASP A 176 -24.31 9.91 -25.08
CA ASP A 176 -23.99 9.65 -26.49
C ASP A 176 -22.61 9.01 -26.71
N GLU A 177 -21.70 9.17 -25.75
CA GLU A 177 -20.36 8.56 -25.78
C GLU A 177 -20.33 7.15 -25.15
N PHE A 178 -21.38 6.75 -24.41
CA PHE A 178 -21.36 5.56 -23.55
C PHE A 178 -21.15 4.27 -24.33
N ALA A 179 -21.90 4.04 -25.42
CA ALA A 179 -21.80 2.79 -26.19
C ALA A 179 -20.42 2.56 -26.79
N SER A 180 -19.76 3.63 -27.26
CA SER A 180 -18.41 3.54 -27.81
C SER A 180 -17.36 3.29 -26.73
N ALA A 181 -17.49 3.95 -25.59
CA ALA A 181 -16.62 3.78 -24.43
C ALA A 181 -16.75 2.36 -23.83
N LEU A 182 -17.97 1.83 -23.76
CA LEU A 182 -18.24 0.47 -23.27
C LEU A 182 -17.53 -0.57 -24.13
N LYS A 183 -17.70 -0.51 -25.46
CA LYS A 183 -17.04 -1.44 -26.41
C LYS A 183 -15.52 -1.38 -26.30
N LEU A 184 -14.98 -0.19 -26.15
CA LEU A 184 -13.54 -0.01 -25.97
C LEU A 184 -13.05 -0.65 -24.67
N CYS A 185 -13.76 -0.43 -23.54
CA CYS A 185 -13.45 -1.05 -22.26
C CYS A 185 -13.53 -2.57 -22.33
N GLN A 186 -14.60 -3.11 -22.87
CA GLN A 186 -14.81 -4.56 -23.04
C GLN A 186 -13.71 -5.19 -23.88
N SER A 187 -13.35 -4.57 -25.01
CA SER A 187 -12.27 -5.05 -25.87
C SER A 187 -10.91 -5.07 -25.18
N ARG A 188 -10.59 -3.99 -24.43
CA ARG A 188 -9.35 -3.91 -23.65
C ARG A 188 -9.32 -4.93 -22.51
N ALA A 189 -10.44 -5.10 -21.79
CA ALA A 189 -10.58 -6.07 -20.72
C ALA A 189 -10.39 -7.49 -21.23
N LYS A 190 -11.04 -7.84 -22.35
CA LYS A 190 -10.88 -9.14 -23.00
C LYS A 190 -9.47 -9.42 -23.45
N SER A 191 -8.81 -8.43 -24.05
CA SER A 191 -7.43 -8.56 -24.52
C SER A 191 -6.43 -8.70 -23.37
N ALA A 192 -6.61 -7.95 -22.28
CA ALA A 192 -5.66 -7.91 -21.17
C ALA A 192 -5.88 -9.02 -20.14
N PHE A 193 -7.14 -9.43 -19.92
CA PHE A 193 -7.53 -10.29 -18.79
C PHE A 193 -8.34 -11.52 -19.23
N GLY A 194 -8.74 -11.62 -20.51
CA GLY A 194 -9.60 -12.71 -21.00
C GLY A 194 -11.08 -12.58 -20.62
N ASP A 195 -11.47 -11.53 -19.92
CA ASP A 195 -12.83 -11.28 -19.44
C ASP A 195 -13.31 -9.91 -19.96
N GLU A 196 -14.45 -9.89 -20.65
CA GLU A 196 -15.03 -8.67 -21.22
C GLU A 196 -16.05 -7.96 -20.31
N ARG A 197 -16.37 -8.56 -19.16
CA ARG A 197 -17.33 -7.98 -18.23
C ARG A 197 -16.79 -6.69 -17.62
N VAL A 198 -17.68 -5.73 -17.38
CA VAL A 198 -17.35 -4.42 -16.85
C VAL A 198 -18.28 -4.02 -15.70
N PHE A 199 -17.82 -3.08 -14.90
CA PHE A 199 -18.62 -2.33 -13.94
C PHE A 199 -18.92 -0.93 -14.46
N VAL A 200 -20.07 -0.40 -14.10
CA VAL A 200 -20.42 1.00 -14.33
C VAL A 200 -20.66 1.65 -12.98
N GLU A 201 -19.94 2.70 -12.67
CA GLU A 201 -20.02 3.41 -11.39
C GLU A 201 -20.12 4.91 -11.61
N LYS A 202 -20.67 5.63 -10.62
CA LYS A 202 -20.60 7.10 -10.59
C LYS A 202 -19.16 7.55 -10.58
N TYR A 203 -18.78 8.42 -11.53
CA TYR A 203 -17.48 9.07 -11.49
C TYR A 203 -17.49 10.25 -10.52
N ILE A 204 -16.61 10.23 -9.55
CA ILE A 204 -16.47 11.29 -8.55
C ILE A 204 -15.45 12.30 -9.07
N GLN A 205 -15.94 13.41 -9.60
CA GLN A 205 -15.09 14.47 -10.18
C GLN A 205 -14.29 15.20 -9.10
N GLY A 206 -13.02 15.48 -9.38
CA GLY A 206 -12.15 16.21 -8.45
C GLY A 206 -11.95 15.52 -7.12
N ALA A 207 -12.16 14.20 -7.07
CA ALA A 207 -12.06 13.42 -5.86
C ALA A 207 -10.68 13.52 -5.22
N GLN A 208 -10.67 13.64 -3.91
CA GLN A 208 -9.49 13.54 -3.07
C GLN A 208 -9.33 12.09 -2.62
N HIS A 209 -8.09 11.59 -2.63
CA HIS A 209 -7.77 10.26 -2.13
C HIS A 209 -7.42 10.37 -0.65
N VAL A 210 -8.24 9.75 0.19
CA VAL A 210 -8.07 9.68 1.64
C VAL A 210 -8.14 8.21 2.06
N GLU A 211 -7.26 7.80 2.95
CA GLU A 211 -7.18 6.41 3.39
C GLU A 211 -7.06 6.32 4.90
N PHE A 212 -7.56 5.23 5.48
CA PHE A 212 -7.54 4.99 6.92
C PHE A 212 -6.68 3.78 7.27
N GLN A 213 -5.75 3.97 8.21
CA GLN A 213 -4.95 2.89 8.77
C GLN A 213 -5.72 2.14 9.85
N VAL A 214 -5.81 0.82 9.73
CA VAL A 214 -6.50 -0.06 10.66
C VAL A 214 -5.56 -1.16 11.15
N LEU A 215 -5.77 -1.61 12.39
CA LEU A 215 -5.22 -2.83 12.98
C LEU A 215 -6.37 -3.64 13.54
N GLY A 216 -6.49 -4.90 13.11
CA GLY A 216 -7.46 -5.86 13.61
C GLY A 216 -6.80 -7.07 14.27
N ASP A 217 -7.46 -7.68 15.26
CA ASP A 217 -7.02 -8.92 15.92
C ASP A 217 -7.82 -10.16 15.48
N GLY A 218 -8.71 -9.99 14.51
CA GLY A 218 -9.64 -11.01 14.02
C GLY A 218 -11.03 -10.95 14.68
N LYS A 219 -11.22 -10.11 15.70
CA LYS A 219 -12.50 -9.91 16.41
C LYS A 219 -12.84 -8.44 16.54
N ASN A 220 -11.87 -7.64 16.93
CA ASN A 220 -11.96 -6.21 17.13
C ASN A 220 -10.98 -5.49 16.23
N ALA A 221 -11.25 -4.21 15.95
CA ALA A 221 -10.37 -3.35 15.18
C ALA A 221 -10.25 -1.96 15.79
N ILE A 222 -9.09 -1.31 15.59
CA ILE A 222 -8.83 0.08 15.91
C ILE A 222 -8.26 0.80 14.70
N HIS A 223 -8.53 2.10 14.58
CA HIS A 223 -7.97 2.93 13.51
C HIS A 223 -6.92 3.90 14.03
N PHE A 224 -5.89 4.16 13.24
CA PHE A 224 -4.82 5.12 13.52
C PHE A 224 -5.02 6.45 12.79
N GLY A 225 -6.23 6.72 12.32
CA GLY A 225 -6.57 7.91 11.54
C GLY A 225 -6.24 7.76 10.06
N GLU A 226 -6.33 8.89 9.40
CA GLU A 226 -6.25 8.98 7.96
C GLU A 226 -4.90 9.54 7.46
N ARG A 227 -4.66 9.28 6.18
CA ARG A 227 -3.64 9.91 5.34
C ARG A 227 -4.30 10.51 4.11
N PHE A 228 -3.84 11.68 3.70
CA PHE A 228 -4.21 12.33 2.46
C PHE A 228 -3.17 11.98 1.38
N CYS A 229 -3.63 11.40 0.27
CA CYS A 229 -2.77 10.80 -0.75
C CYS A 229 -3.11 11.28 -2.18
N SER A 230 -3.68 12.47 -2.34
CA SER A 230 -4.16 12.96 -3.65
C SER A 230 -3.06 13.42 -4.60
N ILE A 231 -1.83 13.64 -4.11
CA ILE A 231 -0.70 14.01 -4.96
C ILE A 231 -0.15 12.74 -5.59
N GLN A 232 -0.64 12.46 -6.80
CA GLN A 232 -0.40 11.21 -7.52
C GLN A 232 -0.07 11.48 -8.98
N ARG A 233 0.61 10.52 -9.60
CA ARG A 233 0.76 10.43 -11.04
C ARG A 233 0.36 9.04 -11.53
N ARG A 234 -0.62 8.98 -12.44
CA ARG A 234 -1.14 7.71 -12.99
C ARG A 234 -1.45 6.69 -11.89
N HIS A 235 -2.13 7.14 -10.82
CA HIS A 235 -2.49 6.36 -9.63
C HIS A 235 -1.29 5.92 -8.75
N GLN A 236 -0.08 6.42 -9.00
CA GLN A 236 1.05 6.26 -8.09
C GLN A 236 1.15 7.46 -7.15
N LYS A 237 1.05 7.22 -5.87
CA LYS A 237 1.21 8.24 -4.81
C LYS A 237 2.64 8.78 -4.84
N LEU A 238 2.81 10.09 -4.77
CA LEU A 238 4.10 10.78 -4.75
C LEU A 238 4.37 11.45 -3.41
N VAL A 239 3.31 12.03 -2.82
CA VAL A 239 3.34 12.70 -1.52
C VAL A 239 2.13 12.25 -0.73
N GLU A 240 2.35 11.89 0.53
CA GLU A 240 1.32 11.54 1.50
C GLU A 240 1.48 12.39 2.76
N GLU A 241 0.38 12.78 3.38
CA GLU A 241 0.39 13.60 4.58
C GLU A 241 -0.72 13.23 5.56
N GLY A 242 -0.57 13.62 6.82
CA GLY A 242 -1.60 13.45 7.85
C GLY A 242 -1.21 14.12 9.19
N PRO A 243 -2.19 14.35 10.09
CA PRO A 243 -3.63 14.18 9.91
C PRO A 243 -4.21 15.29 9.01
N TRP A 244 -5.33 15.04 8.35
CA TRP A 244 -5.93 15.98 7.38
C TRP A 244 -7.39 16.32 7.68
N LEU A 245 -8.14 15.42 8.33
CA LEU A 245 -9.52 15.63 8.74
C LEU A 245 -9.62 16.26 10.12
N ASP A 246 -10.77 16.89 10.39
CA ASP A 246 -11.15 17.24 11.76
C ASP A 246 -11.45 15.95 12.57
N ASP A 247 -11.44 16.10 13.91
CA ASP A 247 -11.59 14.96 14.83
C ASP A 247 -12.95 14.27 14.71
N ALA A 248 -14.02 15.01 14.40
CA ALA A 248 -15.37 14.46 14.28
C ALA A 248 -15.47 13.56 13.04
N LYS A 249 -15.00 14.04 11.89
CA LYS A 249 -15.02 13.27 10.64
C LYS A 249 -14.04 12.09 10.69
N ARG A 250 -12.86 12.27 11.30
CA ARG A 250 -11.91 11.17 11.55
C ARG A 250 -12.54 10.06 12.38
N THR A 251 -13.25 10.41 13.45
CA THR A 251 -13.93 9.45 14.33
C THR A 251 -15.08 8.77 13.60
N GLU A 252 -15.88 9.51 12.86
CA GLU A 252 -17.01 8.98 12.09
C GLU A 252 -16.56 7.90 11.09
N ILE A 253 -15.63 8.24 10.20
CA ILE A 253 -15.13 7.32 9.17
C ILE A 253 -14.26 6.21 9.80
N GLY A 254 -13.46 6.57 10.81
CA GLY A 254 -12.65 5.62 11.57
C GLY A 254 -13.48 4.50 12.19
N ASN A 255 -14.62 4.83 12.80
CA ASN A 255 -15.53 3.82 13.34
C ASN A 255 -16.16 2.93 12.25
N LEU A 256 -16.42 3.49 11.06
CA LEU A 256 -16.92 2.72 9.92
C LEU A 256 -15.88 1.69 9.44
N VAL A 257 -14.63 2.10 9.27
CA VAL A 257 -13.57 1.17 8.80
C VAL A 257 -13.26 0.10 9.84
N CYS A 258 -13.34 0.40 11.14
CA CYS A 258 -13.24 -0.61 12.19
C CYS A 258 -14.34 -1.66 12.07
N ARG A 259 -15.61 -1.24 11.91
CA ARG A 259 -16.72 -2.18 11.67
C ARG A 259 -16.52 -3.01 10.40
N GLY A 260 -16.02 -2.39 9.32
CA GLY A 260 -15.66 -3.10 8.09
C GLY A 260 -14.64 -4.21 8.33
N ALA A 261 -13.57 -3.91 9.07
CA ALA A 261 -12.54 -4.87 9.44
C ALA A 261 -13.08 -6.00 10.34
N GLU A 262 -13.91 -5.66 11.33
CA GLU A 262 -14.55 -6.63 12.23
C GLU A 262 -15.51 -7.55 11.49
N THR A 263 -16.29 -7.02 10.54
CA THR A 263 -17.25 -7.80 9.71
C THR A 263 -16.58 -8.92 8.94
N VAL A 264 -15.37 -8.69 8.44
CA VAL A 264 -14.59 -9.70 7.70
C VAL A 264 -13.61 -10.50 8.56
N GLY A 265 -13.61 -10.29 9.89
CA GLY A 265 -12.69 -10.96 10.80
C GLY A 265 -11.23 -10.62 10.51
N TYR A 266 -10.93 -9.37 10.18
CA TYR A 266 -9.61 -8.93 9.74
C TYR A 266 -8.56 -9.06 10.84
N LYS A 267 -7.40 -9.65 10.52
CA LYS A 267 -6.25 -9.77 11.42
C LYS A 267 -5.00 -9.14 10.79
N GLY A 268 -4.33 -8.24 11.51
CA GLY A 268 -3.14 -7.53 11.06
C GLY A 268 -3.40 -6.08 10.63
N LEU A 269 -2.46 -5.51 9.88
CA LEU A 269 -2.55 -4.14 9.36
C LEU A 269 -3.35 -4.11 8.06
N ALA A 270 -4.28 -3.18 7.94
CA ALA A 270 -5.00 -2.87 6.72
C ALA A 270 -5.04 -1.37 6.45
N THR A 271 -5.29 -1.01 5.21
CA THR A 271 -5.61 0.36 4.81
C THR A 271 -6.89 0.35 3.99
N PHE A 272 -7.87 1.14 4.43
CA PHE A 272 -9.15 1.36 3.75
C PHE A 272 -9.04 2.65 2.93
N GLU A 273 -9.13 2.55 1.62
CA GLU A 273 -9.01 3.67 0.70
C GLU A 273 -10.38 4.22 0.31
N PHE A 274 -10.47 5.56 0.23
CA PHE A 274 -11.68 6.30 -0.10
C PHE A 274 -11.41 7.38 -1.13
N LEU A 275 -12.45 7.67 -1.91
CA LEU A 275 -12.57 8.93 -2.63
C LEU A 275 -13.43 9.87 -1.80
N ARG A 276 -12.98 11.12 -1.60
CA ARG A 276 -13.76 12.18 -0.97
C ARG A 276 -14.10 13.23 -2.02
N ASP A 277 -15.39 13.53 -2.16
CA ASP A 277 -15.85 14.54 -3.11
C ASP A 277 -15.74 15.99 -2.58
N ALA A 278 -16.14 16.95 -3.41
CA ALA A 278 -16.12 18.37 -3.06
C ALA A 278 -17.11 18.75 -1.93
N ASN A 279 -18.14 17.93 -1.69
CA ASN A 279 -19.10 18.16 -0.60
C ASN A 279 -18.58 17.60 0.74
N GLY A 280 -17.50 16.81 0.70
CA GLY A 280 -16.93 16.15 1.86
C GLY A 280 -17.46 14.74 2.11
N ASP A 281 -18.24 14.20 1.17
CA ASP A 281 -18.75 12.84 1.22
C ASP A 281 -17.66 11.83 0.83
N PHE A 282 -17.65 10.71 1.53
CA PHE A 282 -16.68 9.63 1.34
C PHE A 282 -17.29 8.50 0.54
N TYR A 283 -16.49 7.87 -0.32
CA TYR A 283 -16.88 6.70 -1.11
C TYR A 283 -15.78 5.67 -1.02
N PHE A 284 -16.09 4.51 -0.46
CA PHE A 284 -15.15 3.38 -0.34
C PHE A 284 -14.62 2.97 -1.72
N LEU A 285 -13.31 2.78 -1.80
CA LEU A 285 -12.62 2.37 -3.02
C LEU A 285 -12.14 0.92 -2.94
N GLU A 286 -11.28 0.63 -1.96
CA GLU A 286 -10.71 -0.71 -1.75
C GLU A 286 -10.08 -0.86 -0.35
N VAL A 287 -9.76 -2.10 0.02
CA VAL A 287 -8.92 -2.40 1.19
C VAL A 287 -7.61 -2.99 0.71
N ASN A 288 -6.51 -2.45 1.21
CA ASN A 288 -5.19 -3.06 1.04
C ASN A 288 -4.89 -3.93 2.28
N PRO A 289 -4.92 -5.28 2.15
CA PRO A 289 -4.81 -6.19 3.29
C PRO A 289 -3.35 -6.43 3.71
N ARG A 290 -2.59 -5.37 3.89
CA ARG A 290 -1.15 -5.36 4.19
C ARG A 290 -0.70 -4.01 4.74
N VAL A 291 0.56 -3.95 5.18
CA VAL A 291 1.26 -2.67 5.40
C VAL A 291 1.37 -1.90 4.07
N GLN A 292 1.23 -0.58 4.09
CA GLN A 292 1.45 0.28 2.92
C GLN A 292 2.79 1.03 2.99
N VAL A 293 3.25 1.57 1.85
CA VAL A 293 4.47 2.39 1.77
C VAL A 293 4.41 3.55 2.74
N GLU A 294 3.26 4.21 2.81
CA GLU A 294 2.99 5.44 3.57
C GLU A 294 2.58 5.23 5.03
N HIS A 295 2.66 3.99 5.57
CA HIS A 295 2.38 3.71 6.99
C HIS A 295 3.22 4.58 7.94
N THR A 296 4.37 4.99 7.50
CA THR A 296 5.35 5.81 8.24
C THR A 296 4.85 7.23 8.56
N VAL A 297 3.91 7.79 7.78
CA VAL A 297 3.20 9.04 8.12
C VAL A 297 2.41 8.84 9.41
N THR A 298 1.61 7.77 9.47
CA THR A 298 0.80 7.43 10.65
C THR A 298 1.67 7.16 11.87
N GLU A 299 2.81 6.47 11.70
CA GLU A 299 3.77 6.24 12.79
C GLU A 299 4.30 7.55 13.40
N LEU A 300 4.62 8.55 12.57
CA LEU A 300 5.14 9.83 13.04
C LEU A 300 4.11 10.65 13.81
N ILE A 301 2.84 10.64 13.38
CA ILE A 301 1.80 11.43 14.04
C ILE A 301 1.19 10.75 15.26
N THR A 302 1.28 9.42 15.35
CA THR A 302 0.70 8.66 16.47
C THR A 302 1.74 8.18 17.47
N GLY A 303 3.02 8.08 17.05
CA GLY A 303 4.11 7.55 17.89
C GLY A 303 4.09 6.02 18.06
N HIS A 304 3.31 5.30 17.24
CA HIS A 304 3.21 3.85 17.30
C HIS A 304 4.00 3.17 16.19
N ASN A 305 4.72 2.09 16.49
CA ASN A 305 5.37 1.23 15.52
C ASN A 305 4.36 0.25 14.91
N LEU A 306 3.79 0.59 13.76
CA LEU A 306 2.73 -0.22 13.13
C LEU A 306 3.22 -1.63 12.75
N VAL A 307 4.46 -1.77 12.26
CA VAL A 307 5.02 -3.08 11.92
C VAL A 307 5.11 -3.98 13.16
N GLU A 308 5.54 -3.45 14.31
CA GLU A 308 5.55 -4.17 15.56
C GLU A 308 4.15 -4.63 15.97
N LEU A 309 3.17 -3.72 15.90
CA LEU A 309 1.79 -4.04 16.25
C LEU A 309 1.22 -5.16 15.38
N GLY A 310 1.50 -5.14 14.07
CA GLY A 310 1.11 -6.21 13.16
C GLY A 310 1.75 -7.55 13.51
N ILE A 311 3.03 -7.56 13.90
CA ILE A 311 3.75 -8.77 14.34
C ILE A 311 3.15 -9.31 15.64
N ARG A 312 2.87 -8.45 16.63
CA ARG A 312 2.28 -8.85 17.91
C ARG A 312 0.90 -9.50 17.74
N VAL A 313 0.06 -8.91 16.91
CA VAL A 313 -1.25 -9.51 16.57
C VAL A 313 -1.07 -10.85 15.85
N ALA A 314 -0.11 -10.98 14.93
CA ALA A 314 0.19 -12.25 14.28
C ALA A 314 0.66 -13.34 15.27
N GLN A 315 1.37 -12.96 16.35
CA GLN A 315 1.74 -13.85 17.46
C GLN A 315 0.55 -14.32 18.29
N GLY A 316 -0.66 -13.80 18.03
CA GLY A 316 -1.89 -14.15 18.74
C GLY A 316 -2.21 -13.25 19.93
N GLU A 317 -1.56 -12.08 20.04
CA GLU A 317 -1.96 -11.08 21.02
C GLU A 317 -3.29 -10.43 20.57
N ASP A 318 -4.15 -10.13 21.55
CA ASP A 318 -5.30 -9.22 21.34
C ASP A 318 -4.77 -7.81 21.03
N LEU A 319 -5.67 -6.88 20.64
CA LEU A 319 -5.29 -5.49 20.39
C LEU A 319 -4.51 -4.92 21.58
N PRO A 320 -3.28 -4.41 21.38
CA PRO A 320 -2.40 -4.00 22.48
C PRO A 320 -2.81 -2.68 23.16
N MET A 321 -3.82 -2.00 22.61
CA MET A 321 -4.35 -0.73 23.09
C MET A 321 -5.80 -0.56 22.69
N LYS A 322 -6.48 0.40 23.31
CA LYS A 322 -7.84 0.81 22.93
C LYS A 322 -7.81 2.00 21.98
N GLN A 323 -8.94 2.26 21.30
CA GLN A 323 -9.07 3.41 20.39
C GLN A 323 -8.79 4.75 21.08
N GLU A 324 -9.20 4.92 22.32
CA GLU A 324 -8.99 6.14 23.11
C GLU A 324 -7.54 6.43 23.49
N ASP A 325 -6.66 5.44 23.38
CA ASP A 325 -5.22 5.59 23.67
C ASP A 325 -4.47 6.21 22.49
N ILE A 326 -5.04 6.12 21.27
CA ILE A 326 -4.43 6.65 20.06
C ILE A 326 -4.62 8.17 20.02
N LYS A 327 -3.51 8.91 19.93
CA LYS A 327 -3.50 10.37 19.85
C LYS A 327 -2.71 10.81 18.62
N TRP A 328 -3.25 11.77 17.90
CA TRP A 328 -2.61 12.40 16.74
C TRP A 328 -1.89 13.68 17.19
N ARG A 329 -0.62 13.82 16.84
CA ARG A 329 0.23 14.95 17.26
C ARG A 329 0.96 15.54 16.08
N GLY A 330 0.84 16.85 15.90
CA GLY A 330 1.49 17.57 14.83
C GLY A 330 1.00 17.15 13.45
N HIS A 331 1.87 17.27 12.46
CA HIS A 331 1.60 16.90 11.07
C HIS A 331 2.84 16.25 10.46
N ALA A 332 2.65 15.22 9.66
CA ALA A 332 3.74 14.56 8.96
C ALA A 332 3.50 14.54 7.46
N ILE A 333 4.57 14.69 6.69
CA ILE A 333 4.57 14.63 5.21
C ILE A 333 5.62 13.63 4.79
N GLN A 334 5.27 12.78 3.83
CA GLN A 334 6.17 11.84 3.17
C GLN A 334 6.34 12.20 1.70
N CYS A 335 7.57 12.20 1.20
CA CYS A 335 7.90 12.25 -0.23
C CYS A 335 8.54 10.92 -0.64
N ARG A 336 8.05 10.31 -1.72
CA ARG A 336 8.65 9.11 -2.31
C ARG A 336 9.79 9.53 -3.24
N LEU A 337 11.02 9.23 -2.87
CA LEU A 337 12.20 9.54 -3.68
C LEU A 337 12.48 8.36 -4.63
N ASN A 338 11.92 8.45 -5.83
CA ASN A 338 12.09 7.44 -6.87
C ASN A 338 13.25 7.78 -7.80
N ALA A 339 13.97 6.75 -8.26
CA ALA A 339 14.98 6.84 -9.32
C ALA A 339 14.29 6.92 -10.69
N GLU A 340 13.77 8.10 -11.02
CA GLU A 340 13.00 8.37 -12.24
C GLU A 340 13.32 9.76 -12.78
N ASP A 341 13.17 9.93 -14.10
CA ASP A 341 13.21 11.25 -14.72
C ASP A 341 12.08 12.13 -14.14
N PRO A 342 12.37 13.35 -13.64
CA PRO A 342 11.38 14.18 -12.97
C PRO A 342 10.31 14.80 -13.89
N LYS A 343 10.43 14.65 -15.21
CA LYS A 343 9.47 15.14 -16.20
C LYS A 343 8.70 14.00 -16.86
N GLU A 344 9.44 13.03 -17.39
CA GLU A 344 8.87 11.90 -18.13
C GLU A 344 8.52 10.72 -17.22
N PHE A 345 9.12 10.66 -16.02
CA PHE A 345 8.97 9.59 -15.03
C PHE A 345 9.41 8.21 -15.56
N ILE A 346 10.39 8.22 -16.44
CA ILE A 346 11.03 7.01 -16.92
C ILE A 346 11.97 6.52 -15.81
N PRO A 347 11.93 5.22 -15.43
CA PRO A 347 12.88 4.67 -14.48
C PRO A 347 14.33 4.92 -14.88
N SER A 348 15.17 5.29 -13.93
CA SER A 348 16.59 5.58 -14.13
C SER A 348 17.45 4.62 -13.29
N PRO A 349 17.60 3.36 -13.71
CA PRO A 349 18.48 2.41 -13.04
C PRO A 349 19.94 2.84 -13.17
N GLY A 350 20.79 2.40 -12.26
CA GLY A 350 22.21 2.72 -12.29
C GLY A 350 22.85 2.82 -10.91
N ARG A 351 24.13 3.16 -10.92
CA ARG A 351 24.93 3.24 -9.69
C ARG A 351 24.80 4.60 -9.04
N LEU A 352 24.48 4.61 -7.75
CA LEU A 352 24.52 5.83 -6.92
C LEU A 352 25.97 6.15 -6.56
N TRP A 353 26.48 7.28 -7.04
CA TRP A 353 27.83 7.73 -6.71
C TRP A 353 27.87 8.43 -5.36
N GLU A 354 26.95 9.36 -5.15
CA GLU A 354 26.69 10.02 -3.88
C GLU A 354 25.26 9.72 -3.46
N CYS A 355 25.09 9.52 -2.16
CA CYS A 355 23.77 9.25 -1.59
C CYS A 355 23.80 9.74 -0.14
N HIS A 356 23.28 10.96 0.07
CA HIS A 356 23.15 11.57 1.37
C HIS A 356 21.69 11.88 1.64
N PHE A 357 21.20 11.48 2.81
CA PHE A 357 19.85 11.78 3.29
C PHE A 357 19.96 12.62 4.57
N PRO A 358 19.10 13.66 4.71
CA PRO A 358 19.10 14.52 5.89
C PRO A 358 18.70 13.75 7.15
N SER A 359 19.09 14.29 8.27
CA SER A 359 18.72 13.81 9.59
C SER A 359 18.50 14.97 10.55
N GLY A 360 17.94 14.71 11.72
CA GLY A 360 17.72 15.70 12.75
C GLY A 360 16.30 15.71 13.28
N PHE A 361 15.98 16.74 14.06
CA PHE A 361 14.68 16.83 14.72
C PHE A 361 13.53 16.90 13.72
N GLY A 362 12.63 15.91 13.81
CA GLY A 362 11.44 15.82 12.95
C GLY A 362 11.74 15.39 11.51
N ILE A 363 12.93 14.80 11.24
CA ILE A 363 13.27 14.21 9.95
C ILE A 363 13.43 12.70 10.13
N ARG A 364 12.81 11.92 9.23
CA ARG A 364 12.98 10.47 9.13
C ARG A 364 13.24 10.11 7.67
N CYS A 365 14.17 9.21 7.46
CA CYS A 365 14.41 8.63 6.14
C CYS A 365 14.41 7.11 6.22
N ASP A 366 13.44 6.48 5.56
CA ASP A 366 13.40 5.03 5.40
C ASP A 366 13.97 4.68 4.03
N THR A 367 15.17 4.11 4.00
CA THR A 367 15.91 3.81 2.78
C THR A 367 16.82 2.60 2.94
N HIS A 368 17.02 1.89 1.85
CA HIS A 368 18.06 0.86 1.67
C HIS A 368 19.21 1.35 0.78
N ALA A 369 19.03 2.54 0.17
CA ALA A 369 20.02 3.12 -0.74
C ALA A 369 21.23 3.68 0.04
N HIS A 370 22.39 3.59 -0.58
CA HIS A 370 23.66 4.12 -0.07
C HIS A 370 24.62 4.43 -1.22
N ALA A 371 25.67 5.17 -0.97
CA ALA A 371 26.72 5.39 -1.98
C ALA A 371 27.30 4.03 -2.45
N GLY A 372 27.39 3.85 -3.76
CA GLY A 372 27.81 2.60 -4.41
C GLY A 372 26.71 1.57 -4.62
N TYR A 373 25.45 1.82 -4.17
CA TYR A 373 24.32 0.96 -4.46
C TYR A 373 24.01 0.94 -5.98
N GLU A 374 23.80 -0.24 -6.52
CA GLU A 374 23.39 -0.45 -7.90
C GLU A 374 21.86 -0.57 -7.94
N MET A 375 21.17 0.48 -8.40
CA MET A 375 19.71 0.47 -8.54
C MET A 375 19.31 -0.43 -9.71
N PRO A 376 18.65 -1.58 -9.47
CA PRO A 376 18.26 -2.50 -10.54
C PRO A 376 17.05 -1.97 -11.30
N GLY A 377 17.05 -2.15 -12.62
CA GLY A 377 15.93 -1.73 -13.48
C GLY A 377 14.75 -2.71 -13.55
N CYS A 378 14.84 -3.85 -12.86
CA CYS A 378 13.81 -4.90 -12.87
C CYS A 378 12.81 -4.83 -11.69
N PHE A 379 13.02 -3.92 -10.74
CA PHE A 379 12.14 -3.70 -9.59
C PHE A 379 11.62 -2.25 -9.57
N ASP A 380 10.77 -1.96 -8.58
CA ASP A 380 10.29 -0.61 -8.34
C ASP A 380 11.45 0.38 -8.12
N SER A 381 11.25 1.62 -8.58
CA SER A 381 12.27 2.67 -8.58
C SER A 381 12.46 3.38 -7.24
N LEU A 382 11.74 3.00 -6.18
CA LEU A 382 11.78 3.66 -4.87
C LEU A 382 13.16 3.51 -4.21
N LEU A 383 13.87 4.63 -4.01
CA LEU A 383 15.15 4.69 -3.29
C LEU A 383 14.94 4.95 -1.79
N ALA A 384 14.04 5.86 -1.48
CA ALA A 384 13.81 6.29 -0.10
C ALA A 384 12.42 6.88 0.10
N LYS A 385 11.93 6.81 1.32
CA LYS A 385 10.84 7.62 1.84
C LYS A 385 11.44 8.69 2.73
N LEU A 386 11.34 9.94 2.31
CA LEU A 386 11.76 11.08 3.11
C LEU A 386 10.54 11.64 3.82
N LEU A 387 10.58 11.70 5.13
CA LEU A 387 9.48 12.16 5.96
C LEU A 387 9.92 13.32 6.83
N THR A 388 9.00 14.24 7.03
CA THR A 388 9.15 15.29 8.02
C THR A 388 7.93 15.37 8.91
N TRP A 389 8.18 15.67 10.19
CA TRP A 389 7.16 15.94 11.17
C TRP A 389 7.30 17.39 11.68
N GLY A 390 6.20 18.08 11.80
CA GLY A 390 6.11 19.43 12.35
C GLY A 390 5.00 19.53 13.40
N LYS A 391 5.00 20.64 14.17
CA LYS A 391 3.92 20.93 15.12
C LYS A 391 2.58 21.15 14.41
N ASP A 392 2.64 21.58 13.15
CA ASP A 392 1.52 21.83 12.23
C ASP A 392 2.00 21.54 10.78
N ARG A 393 1.09 21.66 9.81
CA ARG A 393 1.35 21.40 8.40
C ARG A 393 2.42 22.35 7.81
N GLU A 394 2.38 23.63 8.17
CA GLU A 394 3.34 24.63 7.64
C GLU A 394 4.76 24.33 8.13
N ASP A 395 4.93 23.95 9.41
CA ASP A 395 6.22 23.55 9.96
C ASP A 395 6.74 22.25 9.29
N ALA A 396 5.86 21.28 9.02
CA ALA A 396 6.23 20.06 8.30
C ALA A 396 6.68 20.36 6.85
N ILE A 397 5.96 21.24 6.11
CA ILE A 397 6.34 21.67 4.75
C ILE A 397 7.68 22.42 4.77
N SER A 398 7.84 23.38 5.68
CA SER A 398 9.10 24.13 5.81
C SER A 398 10.29 23.21 6.04
N ARG A 399 10.10 22.20 6.89
CA ARG A 399 11.13 21.18 7.17
C ARG A 399 11.38 20.27 5.98
N MET A 400 10.34 19.92 5.21
CA MET A 400 10.49 19.12 4.00
C MET A 400 11.30 19.87 2.92
N ARG A 401 11.09 21.17 2.75
CA ARG A 401 11.91 22.00 1.85
C ARG A 401 13.38 21.90 2.20
N THR A 402 13.71 22.14 3.47
CA THR A 402 15.10 22.03 3.96
C THR A 402 15.67 20.62 3.76
N ALA A 403 14.88 19.59 4.08
CA ALA A 403 15.30 18.21 3.93
C ALA A 403 15.54 17.81 2.46
N LEU A 404 14.68 18.27 1.54
CA LEU A 404 14.87 18.05 0.09
C LEU A 404 16.10 18.80 -0.44
N ASP A 405 16.41 20.01 0.09
CA ASP A 405 17.60 20.78 -0.29
C ASP A 405 18.90 20.12 0.19
N GLU A 406 18.88 19.50 1.36
CA GLU A 406 20.03 18.77 1.92
C GLU A 406 20.23 17.41 1.24
N THR A 407 19.16 16.81 0.67
CA THR A 407 19.26 15.48 0.04
C THR A 407 20.10 15.54 -1.22
N THR A 408 21.17 14.70 -1.27
CA THR A 408 22.04 14.58 -2.44
C THR A 408 22.04 13.15 -2.96
N ILE A 409 21.63 12.98 -4.21
CA ILE A 409 21.70 11.70 -4.94
C ILE A 409 22.31 11.99 -6.31
N THR A 410 23.37 11.27 -6.67
CA THR A 410 24.02 11.38 -7.99
C THR A 410 24.20 10.01 -8.62
N GLY A 411 24.28 9.96 -9.95
CA GLY A 411 24.45 8.74 -10.73
C GLY A 411 23.14 8.24 -11.37
N VAL A 412 21.98 8.66 -10.86
CA VAL A 412 20.65 8.39 -11.45
C VAL A 412 19.81 9.66 -11.47
N GLN A 413 18.80 9.70 -12.32
CA GLN A 413 17.76 10.73 -12.23
C GLN A 413 16.80 10.39 -11.10
N HIS A 414 16.20 11.40 -10.47
CA HIS A 414 15.33 11.22 -9.31
C HIS A 414 14.26 12.32 -9.20
N LEU A 415 13.21 12.07 -8.42
CA LEU A 415 12.06 12.96 -8.30
C LEU A 415 12.25 14.15 -7.33
N ILE A 416 13.40 14.35 -6.71
CA ILE A 416 13.65 15.47 -5.78
C ILE A 416 13.30 16.84 -6.41
N PRO A 417 13.69 17.16 -7.66
CA PRO A 417 13.32 18.44 -8.28
C PRO A 417 11.80 18.65 -8.39
N LEU A 418 11.04 17.57 -8.60
CA LEU A 418 9.58 17.62 -8.61
C LEU A 418 9.03 17.87 -7.20
N HIS A 419 9.53 17.15 -6.19
CA HIS A 419 9.09 17.32 -4.81
C HIS A 419 9.36 18.73 -4.27
N ARG A 420 10.49 19.34 -4.61
CA ARG A 420 10.77 20.75 -4.29
C ARG A 420 9.68 21.67 -4.83
N ARG A 421 9.30 21.52 -6.09
CA ARG A 421 8.23 22.32 -6.71
C ARG A 421 6.85 22.06 -6.13
N ILE A 422 6.60 20.87 -5.59
CA ILE A 422 5.34 20.54 -4.91
C ILE A 422 5.28 21.23 -3.54
N MET A 423 6.43 21.37 -2.87
CA MET A 423 6.52 21.99 -1.55
C MET A 423 6.53 23.51 -1.60
N ASP A 424 6.83 24.13 -2.75
CA ASP A 424 6.75 25.59 -2.97
C ASP A 424 5.32 26.07 -3.18
#